data_5b719f4873c4ba1668640846aeadc1b7
#
_entry.id   5b719f4873c4ba1668640846aeadc1b7
#
_cell.length_a   1.000
_cell.length_b   1.000
_cell.length_c   1.000
_cell.angle_alpha   90.00
_cell.angle_beta   90.00
_cell.angle_gamma   90.00
#
_symmetry.space_group_name_H-M   'P 1'
#
loop_
_entity.id
_entity.type
_entity.pdbx_description
1 polymer ?
#
loop_
_entity_poly.entity_id
_entity_poly.type
_entity_poly.pdbx_seq_one_letter_code
_entity_poly.pdbx_strand_id
1 'polypeptide(L)'
;MISKIKSAVLLSAVLFAGAHNAQANTTNLDSRQIECLTLNTYKESRGEPEKGQLAVIFTVLNRVKDSRFPSTPCKVISQKNQFSWWNKDRSVNDWSAYNKIKELVKETVAGKHRDPTQGAVFFHASRITPSWSRSFKCTTVIGSHKFYK
;
A
#
# COMPACT_ATOMS: atom_id res chain seq x y z
N MET A 1 75.44 -12.11 -1.62
CA MET A 1 74.36 -13.10 -1.50
C MET A 1 73.06 -12.36 -1.20
N ILE A 2 72.17 -12.32 -2.16
CA ILE A 2 70.97 -11.50 -2.07
C ILE A 2 69.80 -12.44 -1.65
N SER A 3 69.28 -12.27 -0.43
CA SER A 3 68.15 -13.01 0.08
C SER A 3 66.85 -12.43 -0.49
N LYS A 4 66.04 -13.26 -1.18
CA LYS A 4 64.73 -12.90 -1.73
C LYS A 4 63.69 -12.97 -0.64
N ILE A 5 63.13 -11.82 -0.26
CA ILE A 5 61.95 -11.73 0.61
C ILE A 5 60.70 -11.91 -0.25
N LYS A 6 59.98 -12.99 -0.06
CA LYS A 6 58.66 -13.22 -0.69
C LYS A 6 57.59 -12.53 0.13
N SER A 7 57.06 -11.42 -0.38
CA SER A 7 55.86 -10.77 0.20
C SER A 7 54.64 -11.59 -0.20
N ALA A 8 53.99 -12.18 0.78
CA ALA A 8 52.67 -12.80 0.61
C ALA A 8 51.61 -11.68 0.80
N VAL A 9 50.92 -11.35 -0.29
CA VAL A 9 49.75 -10.44 -0.28
C VAL A 9 48.54 -11.30 0.11
N LEU A 10 48.08 -11.11 1.33
CA LEU A 10 46.80 -11.65 1.79
C LEU A 10 45.66 -10.81 1.23
N LEU A 11 44.96 -11.35 0.24
CA LEU A 11 43.76 -10.75 -0.34
C LEU A 11 42.58 -11.08 0.58
N SER A 12 42.20 -10.12 1.45
CA SER A 12 41.02 -10.23 2.28
C SER A 12 39.78 -9.99 1.41
N ALA A 13 39.07 -11.03 1.06
CA ALA A 13 37.75 -10.94 0.42
C ALA A 13 36.71 -10.46 1.45
N VAL A 14 36.32 -9.19 1.36
CA VAL A 14 35.18 -8.66 2.11
C VAL A 14 33.91 -9.14 1.42
N LEU A 15 33.25 -10.12 2.02
CA LEU A 15 31.90 -10.55 1.63
C LEU A 15 30.91 -9.46 2.06
N PHE A 16 30.54 -8.61 1.12
CA PHE A 16 29.35 -7.76 1.27
C PHE A 16 28.11 -8.66 1.23
N ALA A 17 27.58 -9.02 2.39
CA ALA A 17 26.24 -9.55 2.52
C ALA A 17 25.27 -8.42 2.16
N GLY A 18 24.85 -8.37 0.90
CA GLY A 18 23.82 -7.45 0.44
C GLY A 18 22.51 -7.80 1.15
N ALA A 19 22.06 -6.93 2.07
CA ALA A 19 20.73 -6.97 2.58
C ALA A 19 19.77 -6.76 1.39
N HIS A 20 19.18 -7.83 0.89
CA HIS A 20 18.11 -7.76 -0.09
C HIS A 20 16.90 -7.20 0.64
N ASN A 21 16.68 -5.89 0.57
CA ASN A 21 15.40 -5.29 0.87
C ASN A 21 14.40 -5.88 -0.13
N ALA A 22 13.62 -6.84 0.33
CA ALA A 22 12.49 -7.37 -0.43
C ALA A 22 11.46 -6.23 -0.56
N GLN A 23 11.64 -5.39 -1.58
CA GLN A 23 10.68 -4.38 -1.97
C GLN A 23 9.39 -5.11 -2.35
N ALA A 24 8.31 -4.89 -1.61
CA ALA A 24 7.04 -5.53 -1.91
C ALA A 24 6.62 -5.17 -3.35
N ASN A 25 6.68 -6.17 -4.23
CA ASN A 25 6.34 -5.99 -5.64
C ASN A 25 4.81 -5.96 -5.78
N THR A 26 4.24 -4.75 -5.86
CA THR A 26 2.80 -4.56 -5.98
C THR A 26 2.27 -4.85 -7.38
N THR A 27 3.13 -5.13 -8.36
CA THR A 27 2.74 -5.39 -9.75
C THR A 27 2.30 -6.83 -10.02
N ASN A 28 2.42 -7.74 -9.04
CA ASN A 28 2.02 -9.14 -9.20
C ASN A 28 1.33 -9.66 -7.93
N LEU A 29 0.17 -9.07 -7.62
CA LEU A 29 -0.68 -9.52 -6.51
C LEU A 29 -1.48 -10.76 -6.93
N ASP A 30 -1.52 -11.79 -6.07
CA ASP A 30 -2.39 -12.95 -6.26
C ASP A 30 -3.88 -12.59 -6.15
N SER A 31 -4.75 -13.52 -6.54
CA SER A 31 -6.20 -13.31 -6.55
C SER A 31 -6.74 -12.95 -5.15
N ARG A 32 -6.17 -13.50 -4.08
CA ARG A 32 -6.59 -13.22 -2.71
C ARG A 32 -6.28 -11.77 -2.31
N GLN A 33 -5.11 -11.26 -2.69
CA GLN A 33 -4.74 -9.86 -2.43
C GLN A 33 -5.62 -8.89 -3.21
N ILE A 34 -5.94 -9.23 -4.47
CA ILE A 34 -6.90 -8.48 -5.29
C ILE A 34 -8.27 -8.44 -4.64
N GLU A 35 -8.78 -9.58 -4.13
CA GLU A 35 -10.08 -9.63 -3.43
C GLU A 35 -10.08 -8.76 -2.16
N CYS A 36 -9.04 -8.83 -1.33
CA CYS A 36 -8.95 -7.98 -0.14
C CYS A 36 -9.00 -6.49 -0.52
N LEU A 37 -8.23 -6.09 -1.52
CA LEU A 37 -8.15 -4.72 -1.98
C LEU A 37 -9.46 -4.24 -2.59
N THR A 38 -10.13 -5.10 -3.37
CA THR A 38 -11.46 -4.85 -3.95
C THR A 38 -12.50 -4.64 -2.86
N LEU A 39 -12.57 -5.56 -1.91
CA LEU A 39 -13.54 -5.47 -0.82
C LEU A 39 -13.31 -4.20 0.04
N ASN A 40 -12.06 -3.88 0.33
CA ASN A 40 -11.74 -2.65 1.04
C ASN A 40 -12.22 -1.40 0.29
N THR A 41 -11.90 -1.31 -1.00
CA THR A 41 -12.30 -0.18 -1.83
C THR A 41 -13.82 -0.08 -1.94
N TYR A 42 -14.51 -1.21 -2.10
CA TYR A 42 -15.96 -1.28 -2.11
C TYR A 42 -16.57 -0.75 -0.81
N LYS A 43 -16.08 -1.21 0.35
CA LYS A 43 -16.61 -0.79 1.66
C LYS A 43 -16.34 0.68 1.96
N GLU A 44 -15.17 1.19 1.57
CA GLU A 44 -14.74 2.55 1.90
C GLU A 44 -15.21 3.61 0.89
N SER A 45 -15.38 3.24 -0.38
CA SER A 45 -15.51 4.25 -1.43
C SER A 45 -16.42 3.89 -2.61
N ARG A 46 -17.32 2.88 -2.50
CA ARG A 46 -18.20 2.52 -3.64
C ARG A 46 -19.06 3.66 -4.16
N GLY A 47 -19.40 4.62 -3.30
CA GLY A 47 -20.18 5.83 -3.66
C GLY A 47 -19.34 7.00 -4.16
N GLU A 48 -18.02 6.89 -4.13
CA GLU A 48 -17.12 7.93 -4.63
C GLU A 48 -16.94 7.85 -6.15
N PRO A 49 -16.61 8.96 -6.82
CA PRO A 49 -16.09 8.93 -8.17
C PRO A 49 -14.85 8.06 -8.27
N GLU A 50 -14.52 7.57 -9.49
CA GLU A 50 -13.35 6.70 -9.74
C GLU A 50 -12.05 7.22 -9.11
N LYS A 51 -11.78 8.53 -9.18
CA LYS A 51 -10.62 9.15 -8.56
C LYS A 51 -10.59 8.94 -7.02
N GLY A 52 -11.76 8.94 -6.37
CA GLY A 52 -11.87 8.66 -4.94
C GLY A 52 -11.61 7.18 -4.63
N GLN A 53 -12.09 6.28 -5.49
CA GLN A 53 -11.82 4.85 -5.39
C GLN A 53 -10.33 4.55 -5.59
N LEU A 54 -9.70 5.15 -6.62
CA LEU A 54 -8.25 5.07 -6.82
C LEU A 54 -7.46 5.57 -5.61
N ALA A 55 -7.90 6.65 -4.98
CA ALA A 55 -7.24 7.19 -3.79
C ALA A 55 -7.23 6.19 -2.62
N VAL A 56 -8.32 5.46 -2.40
CA VAL A 56 -8.40 4.40 -1.38
C VAL A 56 -7.50 3.22 -1.75
N ILE A 57 -7.51 2.77 -3.01
CA ILE A 57 -6.63 1.70 -3.50
C ILE A 57 -5.16 2.06 -3.25
N PHE A 58 -4.73 3.25 -3.70
CA PHE A 58 -3.35 3.69 -3.56
C PHE A 58 -2.92 3.86 -2.11
N THR A 59 -3.82 4.29 -1.21
CA THR A 59 -3.47 4.38 0.22
C THR A 59 -3.07 3.02 0.78
N VAL A 60 -3.77 1.94 0.42
CA VAL A 60 -3.38 0.57 0.83
C VAL A 60 -2.06 0.16 0.16
N LEU A 61 -1.90 0.41 -1.14
CA LEU A 61 -0.66 0.09 -1.86
C LEU A 61 0.55 0.88 -1.35
N ASN A 62 0.36 2.14 -0.94
CA ASN A 62 1.40 2.95 -0.31
C ASN A 62 1.81 2.39 1.05
N ARG A 63 0.85 1.93 1.86
CA ARG A 63 1.15 1.23 3.11
C ARG A 63 1.96 -0.03 2.88
N VAL A 64 1.62 -0.84 1.88
CA VAL A 64 2.39 -2.05 1.52
C VAL A 64 3.86 -1.74 1.21
N LYS A 65 4.14 -0.57 0.66
CA LYS A 65 5.51 -0.10 0.33
C LYS A 65 6.23 0.57 1.52
N ASP A 66 5.52 0.94 2.55
CA ASP A 66 6.04 1.65 3.72
C ASP A 66 6.36 0.65 4.83
N SER A 67 7.60 0.63 5.30
CA SER A 67 8.11 -0.32 6.31
C SER A 67 7.37 -0.28 7.66
N ARG A 68 6.58 0.77 7.92
CA ARG A 68 5.73 0.89 9.12
C ARG A 68 4.50 -0.02 9.08
N PHE A 69 4.17 -0.58 7.92
CA PHE A 69 2.97 -1.39 7.70
C PHE A 69 3.32 -2.80 7.20
N PRO A 70 2.36 -3.73 7.27
CA PRO A 70 2.54 -5.05 6.68
C PRO A 70 2.77 -4.99 5.16
N SER A 71 3.48 -5.96 4.63
CA SER A 71 3.94 -6.02 3.24
C SER A 71 2.92 -6.57 2.23
N THR A 72 1.66 -6.81 2.63
CA THR A 72 0.62 -7.27 1.72
C THR A 72 -0.72 -6.58 1.97
N PRO A 73 -1.56 -6.34 0.92
CA PRO A 73 -2.86 -5.70 1.06
C PRO A 73 -3.76 -6.35 2.11
N CYS A 74 -3.93 -7.68 2.07
CA CYS A 74 -4.78 -8.37 3.05
C CYS A 74 -4.31 -8.13 4.49
N LYS A 75 -3.00 -8.17 4.75
CA LYS A 75 -2.46 -7.91 6.09
C LYS A 75 -2.63 -6.46 6.51
N VAL A 76 -2.43 -5.49 5.60
CA VAL A 76 -2.69 -4.07 5.86
C VAL A 76 -4.16 -3.86 6.25
N ILE A 77 -5.09 -4.45 5.48
CA ILE A 77 -6.53 -4.27 5.66
C ILE A 77 -7.03 -4.96 6.94
N SER A 78 -6.47 -6.12 7.29
CA SER A 78 -6.86 -6.87 8.48
C SER A 78 -6.23 -6.37 9.79
N GLN A 79 -5.38 -5.34 9.76
CA GLN A 79 -4.82 -4.77 10.99
C GLN A 79 -5.93 -4.32 11.93
N LYS A 80 -5.73 -4.58 13.24
CA LYS A 80 -6.69 -4.20 14.28
C LYS A 80 -7.02 -2.71 14.20
N ASN A 81 -8.32 -2.39 14.18
CA ASN A 81 -8.87 -1.03 14.17
C ASN A 81 -8.56 -0.19 12.90
N GLN A 82 -8.04 -0.79 11.82
CA GLN A 82 -7.83 -0.04 10.58
C GLN A 82 -9.15 0.22 9.84
N PHE A 83 -9.95 -0.83 9.67
CA PHE A 83 -11.24 -0.74 8.98
C PHE A 83 -12.34 -1.37 9.85
N SER A 84 -13.32 -0.55 10.25
CA SER A 84 -14.37 -0.95 11.20
C SER A 84 -15.24 -2.09 10.71
N TRP A 85 -15.41 -2.23 9.40
CA TRP A 85 -16.23 -3.28 8.75
C TRP A 85 -15.56 -4.65 8.73
N TRP A 86 -14.22 -4.74 8.81
CA TRP A 86 -13.47 -5.99 8.63
C TRP A 86 -13.95 -7.13 9.54
N ASN A 87 -14.27 -6.83 10.79
CA ASN A 87 -14.76 -7.80 11.76
C ASN A 87 -16.28 -7.78 11.95
N LYS A 88 -17.01 -6.90 11.22
CA LYS A 88 -18.46 -6.73 11.40
C LYS A 88 -19.25 -7.24 10.22
N ASP A 89 -18.98 -6.73 9.03
CA ASP A 89 -19.76 -7.02 7.84
C ASP A 89 -18.90 -6.98 6.59
N ARG A 90 -18.69 -8.15 5.98
CA ARG A 90 -17.96 -8.33 4.71
C ARG A 90 -18.91 -8.58 3.54
N SER A 91 -20.21 -8.43 3.72
CA SER A 91 -21.20 -8.69 2.65
C SER A 91 -21.04 -7.71 1.50
N VAL A 92 -21.36 -8.15 0.30
CA VAL A 92 -21.44 -7.35 -0.91
C VAL A 92 -22.90 -7.30 -1.34
N ASN A 93 -23.51 -6.12 -1.30
CA ASN A 93 -24.93 -5.94 -1.65
C ASN A 93 -25.10 -5.39 -3.07
N ASP A 94 -24.08 -4.77 -3.64
CA ASP A 94 -24.06 -4.26 -5.02
C ASP A 94 -22.90 -4.91 -5.78
N TRP A 95 -23.20 -6.03 -6.42
CA TRP A 95 -22.22 -6.78 -7.22
C TRP A 95 -21.80 -6.04 -8.49
N SER A 96 -22.64 -5.16 -9.04
CA SER A 96 -22.26 -4.34 -10.20
C SER A 96 -21.14 -3.37 -9.82
N ALA A 97 -21.31 -2.63 -8.73
CA ALA A 97 -20.27 -1.73 -8.21
C ALA A 97 -19.00 -2.51 -7.80
N TYR A 98 -19.18 -3.65 -7.13
CA TYR A 98 -18.06 -4.50 -6.72
C TYR A 98 -17.20 -4.96 -7.90
N ASN A 99 -17.83 -5.44 -8.98
CA ASN A 99 -17.12 -5.91 -10.16
C ASN A 99 -16.41 -4.78 -10.91
N LYS A 100 -17.01 -3.59 -11.01
CA LYS A 100 -16.34 -2.40 -11.55
C LYS A 100 -15.10 -2.04 -10.74
N ILE A 101 -15.20 -2.03 -9.43
CA ILE A 101 -14.06 -1.78 -8.53
C ILE A 101 -13.00 -2.86 -8.69
N LYS A 102 -13.38 -4.12 -8.86
CA LYS A 102 -12.43 -5.22 -9.08
C LYS A 102 -11.58 -5.01 -10.34
N GLU A 103 -12.20 -4.58 -11.42
CA GLU A 103 -11.46 -4.25 -12.65
C GLU A 103 -10.54 -3.02 -12.44
N LEU A 104 -11.03 -1.98 -11.76
CA LEU A 104 -10.20 -0.81 -11.41
C LEU A 104 -8.98 -1.21 -10.56
N VAL A 105 -9.15 -2.11 -9.59
CA VAL A 105 -8.05 -2.67 -8.77
C VAL A 105 -7.04 -3.39 -9.64
N LYS A 106 -7.48 -4.29 -10.53
CA LYS A 106 -6.61 -5.03 -11.46
C LYS A 106 -5.81 -4.08 -12.36
N GLU A 107 -6.46 -3.07 -12.92
CA GLU A 107 -5.82 -2.06 -13.76
C GLU A 107 -4.78 -1.24 -12.97
N THR A 108 -5.12 -0.87 -11.74
CA THR A 108 -4.20 -0.13 -10.85
C THR A 108 -2.96 -0.96 -10.52
N VAL A 109 -3.14 -2.23 -10.16
CA VAL A 109 -2.03 -3.16 -9.88
C VAL A 109 -1.18 -3.41 -11.12
N ALA A 110 -1.79 -3.45 -12.31
CA ALA A 110 -1.08 -3.53 -13.59
C ALA A 110 -0.36 -2.22 -14.00
N GLY A 111 -0.44 -1.17 -13.18
CA GLY A 111 0.28 0.10 -13.42
C GLY A 111 -0.41 1.05 -14.40
N LYS A 112 -1.68 0.85 -14.73
CA LYS A 112 -2.41 1.71 -15.68
C LYS A 112 -2.83 3.05 -15.05
N HIS A 113 -2.82 3.18 -13.74
CA HIS A 113 -3.23 4.38 -13.02
C HIS A 113 -2.08 4.98 -12.20
N ARG A 114 -2.12 6.31 -12.00
CA ARG A 114 -1.18 7.03 -11.13
C ARG A 114 -1.82 7.31 -9.78
N ASP A 115 -0.99 7.37 -8.73
CA ASP A 115 -1.42 7.70 -7.38
C ASP A 115 -1.94 9.15 -7.27
N PRO A 116 -3.26 9.36 -7.07
CA PRO A 116 -3.81 10.70 -6.91
C PRO A 116 -3.59 11.29 -5.51
N THR A 117 -3.07 10.48 -4.56
CA THR A 117 -2.93 10.86 -3.15
C THR A 117 -1.56 11.44 -2.80
N GLN A 118 -0.61 11.46 -3.75
CA GLN A 118 0.77 11.92 -3.52
C GLN A 118 1.50 11.10 -2.44
N GLY A 119 1.24 9.80 -2.39
CA GLY A 119 1.88 8.88 -1.45
C GLY A 119 1.24 8.84 -0.07
N ALA A 120 -0.03 9.24 0.07
CA ALA A 120 -0.73 9.18 1.36
C ALA A 120 -0.86 7.74 1.87
N VAL A 121 -0.73 7.60 3.20
CA VAL A 121 -0.89 6.34 3.92
C VAL A 121 -2.02 6.38 4.96
N PHE A 122 -2.64 7.55 5.17
CA PHE A 122 -3.81 7.72 6.03
C PHE A 122 -4.91 8.50 5.31
N PHE A 123 -6.16 8.22 5.68
CA PHE A 123 -7.31 9.02 5.26
C PHE A 123 -8.43 8.98 6.28
N HIS A 124 -9.32 9.95 6.21
CA HIS A 124 -10.59 9.98 6.93
C HIS A 124 -11.67 10.72 6.14
N ALA A 125 -12.92 10.48 6.46
CA ALA A 125 -14.02 11.22 5.88
C ALA A 125 -13.93 12.71 6.25
N SER A 126 -14.14 13.61 5.27
CA SER A 126 -13.98 15.07 5.45
C SER A 126 -14.86 15.67 6.54
N ARG A 127 -15.98 15.00 6.87
CA ARG A 127 -16.94 15.43 7.92
C ARG A 127 -16.43 15.22 9.35
N ILE A 128 -15.33 14.50 9.56
CA ILE A 128 -14.73 14.28 10.87
C ILE A 128 -13.31 14.85 10.91
N THR A 129 -12.81 15.11 12.11
CA THR A 129 -11.42 15.57 12.32
C THR A 129 -10.79 14.74 13.43
N PRO A 130 -10.24 13.55 13.12
CA PRO A 130 -9.56 12.72 14.11
C PRO A 130 -8.38 13.47 14.72
N SER A 131 -8.09 13.25 16.00
CA SER A 131 -6.97 13.92 16.69
C SER A 131 -5.63 13.70 16.00
N TRP A 132 -5.40 12.48 15.48
CA TRP A 132 -4.17 12.12 14.78
C TRP A 132 -3.94 12.92 13.49
N SER A 133 -5.00 13.43 12.82
CA SER A 133 -4.87 14.17 11.56
C SER A 133 -4.05 15.46 11.69
N ARG A 134 -3.94 16.01 12.91
CA ARG A 134 -3.12 17.20 13.19
C ARG A 134 -1.62 16.91 13.18
N SER A 135 -1.22 15.65 13.33
CA SER A 135 0.19 15.22 13.37
C SER A 135 0.75 14.82 12.00
N PHE A 136 -0.07 14.82 10.96
CA PHE A 136 0.31 14.42 9.61
C PHE A 136 0.03 15.51 8.59
N LYS A 137 0.84 15.54 7.51
CA LYS A 137 0.64 16.47 6.41
C LYS A 137 -0.55 16.02 5.56
N CYS A 138 -1.57 16.86 5.43
CA CYS A 138 -2.63 16.64 4.44
C CYS A 138 -2.04 16.84 3.03
N THR A 139 -2.12 15.80 2.20
CA THR A 139 -1.59 15.81 0.84
C THR A 139 -2.64 16.26 -0.16
N THR A 140 -3.89 15.83 0.02
CA THR A 140 -4.99 16.16 -0.91
C THR A 140 -6.35 15.88 -0.27
N VAL A 141 -7.38 16.46 -0.88
CA VAL A 141 -8.80 16.16 -0.62
C VAL A 141 -9.41 15.64 -1.91
N ILE A 142 -10.00 14.46 -1.88
CA ILE A 142 -10.62 13.83 -3.05
C ILE A 142 -11.97 13.26 -2.62
N GLY A 143 -13.04 13.69 -3.30
CA GLY A 143 -14.39 13.33 -2.92
C GLY A 143 -14.71 13.70 -1.48
N SER A 144 -15.25 12.77 -0.72
CA SER A 144 -15.58 12.96 0.69
C SER A 144 -14.44 12.62 1.66
N HIS A 145 -13.19 12.47 1.19
CA HIS A 145 -12.05 12.06 2.01
C HIS A 145 -10.88 13.05 1.98
N LYS A 146 -10.18 13.16 3.12
CA LYS A 146 -8.90 13.85 3.28
C LYS A 146 -7.78 12.82 3.44
N PHE A 147 -6.66 13.00 2.72
CA PHE A 147 -5.53 12.09 2.65
C PHE A 147 -4.28 12.70 3.27
N TYR A 148 -3.45 11.86 3.95
CA TYR A 148 -2.33 12.32 4.76
C TYR A 148 -1.10 11.41 4.60
N LYS A 149 0.07 12.04 4.80
CA LYS A 149 1.37 11.36 4.76
C LYS A 149 2.21 11.69 5.98
#